data_b7e5d69b1aa2341d10d6c5935ac0a79a
#
_entry.id   b7e5d69b1aa2341d10d6c5935ac0a79a
#
_cell.length_a   1.000
_cell.length_b   1.000
_cell.length_c   1.000
_cell.angle_alpha   90.00
_cell.angle_beta   90.00
_cell.angle_gamma   90.00
#
_symmetry.space_group_name_H-M   'P 1'
#
loop_
_entity.id
_entity.type
_entity.pdbx_description
1 polymer ?
#
loop_
_entity_poly.entity_id
_entity_poly.type
_entity_poly.pdbx_seq_one_letter_code
_entity_poly.pdbx_strand_id
1 'polypeptide(L)'
;MDNTANFNPTLPPSIVLPPGFTASVFAQGLNQPTGIAFLGNSSSFQVFVLESGHGLPSVCNDETLWPGGVFDINNPFTPDILVFNQNGTRIRGPLGKPTSTGGGFQPSGPAIDIAFVNGTSGGPLFTTDSNQSTHTHNGNNNSSRISTVNPMTGQFTPFITNLPTGDHPTEQLAFKDGWIYWSQGSTTNSGVVGLDNGGGANQSDIPCQDITLSQNVFISSLSPFVATSGYSPFSKQQPGATIPAFFNSFTGQVRQGVCDGAILRAQLSNSSNIQAFSWGYRNPYAIRFPPDDHPLAGGLLVGVDGEDERGARPTNGVPDRLELARQNPDGSPDYHGWPDRFAFLPSSQAVFNPVGGPADDLCQSPPNSPFPACIPDVLANDVPVADVLAFPPQQITAPLAIEGADSSFTGIDFVPDAFVTDPVRPGAVLYTLEGDFGFSAPNATPPAPEIGHEVKLVNFNQVSGSPLALRIQNFARNPSGMEQAFIVPNLNGFNRPLNVRFGPDGCAYVVDYGAVRDLGTDSHFVGPPANGPLVQIPGTGVIWKICPM
;
A
#
# COMPACT_ATOMS: atom_id res chain seq x y z
N MET A 1 13.11 -19.27 -13.47
CA MET A 1 12.64 -18.55 -12.28
C MET A 1 13.53 -18.92 -11.10
N ASP A 2 14.08 -17.95 -10.43
CA ASP A 2 14.88 -18.23 -9.24
C ASP A 2 13.95 -18.35 -8.03
N ASN A 3 13.53 -19.57 -7.68
CA ASN A 3 12.68 -19.88 -6.54
C ASN A 3 13.51 -20.29 -5.31
N THR A 4 14.78 -19.92 -5.26
CA THR A 4 15.72 -20.46 -4.28
C THR A 4 15.87 -19.64 -3.01
N ALA A 5 15.17 -18.53 -2.89
CA ALA A 5 15.17 -17.75 -1.66
C ALA A 5 14.40 -18.52 -0.57
N ASN A 6 15.11 -18.94 0.48
CA ASN A 6 14.54 -19.63 1.62
C ASN A 6 14.94 -18.92 2.90
N PHE A 7 13.99 -18.72 3.78
CA PHE A 7 14.30 -18.27 5.13
C PHE A 7 15.12 -19.36 5.87
N ASN A 8 16.25 -18.97 6.44
CA ASN A 8 17.10 -19.89 7.21
C ASN A 8 17.03 -19.59 8.71
N PRO A 9 16.18 -20.28 9.45
CA PRO A 9 15.99 -20.02 10.88
C PRO A 9 17.20 -20.37 11.77
N THR A 10 18.19 -21.06 11.21
CA THR A 10 19.40 -21.42 11.97
C THR A 10 20.43 -20.31 12.01
N LEU A 11 20.30 -19.31 11.16
CA LEU A 11 21.14 -18.12 11.17
C LEU A 11 20.57 -17.10 12.17
N PRO A 12 21.42 -16.42 12.94
CA PRO A 12 20.96 -15.31 13.76
C PRO A 12 20.42 -14.18 12.88
N PRO A 13 19.39 -13.43 13.33
CA PRO A 13 18.92 -12.26 12.61
C PRO A 13 20.06 -11.30 12.30
N SER A 14 20.14 -10.87 11.05
CA SER A 14 21.15 -9.90 10.60
C SER A 14 20.73 -8.44 10.81
N ILE A 15 19.54 -8.22 11.38
CA ILE A 15 18.92 -6.90 11.57
C ILE A 15 19.77 -6.06 12.53
N VAL A 16 20.16 -4.88 12.09
CA VAL A 16 20.86 -3.87 12.91
C VAL A 16 19.82 -3.04 13.67
N LEU A 17 19.98 -3.00 14.99
CA LEU A 17 19.11 -2.28 15.93
C LEU A 17 19.92 -1.31 16.79
N PRO A 18 19.30 -0.28 17.38
CA PRO A 18 19.92 0.49 18.43
C PRO A 18 20.29 -0.39 19.64
N PRO A 19 21.32 -0.01 20.41
CA PRO A 19 21.61 -0.67 21.69
C PRO A 19 20.38 -0.72 22.60
N GLY A 20 20.18 -1.82 23.33
CA GLY A 20 19.05 -2.01 24.22
C GLY A 20 17.84 -2.68 23.58
N PHE A 21 17.96 -3.11 22.31
CA PHE A 21 16.91 -3.86 21.60
C PHE A 21 17.43 -5.17 21.03
N THR A 22 16.53 -6.15 20.92
CA THR A 22 16.80 -7.44 20.28
C THR A 22 15.73 -7.77 19.26
N ALA A 23 16.13 -8.40 18.14
CA ALA A 23 15.22 -8.98 17.17
C ALA A 23 15.21 -10.50 17.25
N SER A 24 14.05 -11.09 17.07
CA SER A 24 13.85 -12.53 16.95
C SER A 24 12.77 -12.84 15.92
N VAL A 25 12.76 -14.07 15.42
CA VAL A 25 11.69 -14.56 14.57
C VAL A 25 10.52 -15.00 15.45
N PHE A 26 9.34 -14.42 15.22
CA PHE A 26 8.10 -14.84 15.88
C PHE A 26 7.38 -15.95 15.08
N ALA A 27 7.21 -15.73 13.77
CA ALA A 27 6.64 -16.70 12.84
C ALA A 27 7.35 -16.59 11.48
N GLN A 28 7.39 -17.70 10.76
CA GLN A 28 8.09 -17.81 9.47
C GLN A 28 7.36 -18.76 8.54
N GLY A 29 7.77 -18.82 7.28
CA GLY A 29 7.17 -19.69 6.28
C GLY A 29 5.79 -19.20 5.85
N LEU A 30 5.58 -17.88 5.90
CA LEU A 30 4.33 -17.22 5.58
C LEU A 30 4.27 -16.87 4.10
N ASN A 31 3.04 -16.79 3.57
CA ASN A 31 2.77 -16.45 2.19
C ASN A 31 2.29 -15.00 2.10
N GLN A 32 3.23 -14.08 1.86
CA GLN A 32 2.94 -12.65 1.73
C GLN A 32 2.05 -12.07 2.85
N PRO A 33 2.50 -12.12 4.11
CA PRO A 33 1.74 -11.52 5.21
C PRO A 33 1.69 -9.99 5.07
N THR A 34 0.53 -9.39 5.34
CA THR A 34 0.31 -7.93 5.26
C THR A 34 -0.23 -7.34 6.54
N GLY A 35 -1.13 -8.05 7.21
CA GLY A 35 -1.81 -7.56 8.39
C GLY A 35 -1.53 -8.38 9.64
N ILE A 36 -1.54 -7.71 10.80
CA ILE A 36 -1.38 -8.36 12.10
C ILE A 36 -2.30 -7.72 13.14
N ALA A 37 -2.99 -8.55 13.93
CA ALA A 37 -3.83 -8.10 15.03
C ALA A 37 -3.64 -8.98 16.28
N PHE A 38 -3.89 -8.40 17.44
CA PHE A 38 -3.70 -9.08 18.72
C PHE A 38 -5.01 -9.17 19.50
N LEU A 39 -5.18 -10.27 20.24
CA LEU A 39 -6.33 -10.46 21.13
C LEU A 39 -5.84 -11.02 22.47
N GLY A 40 -6.01 -10.26 23.53
CA GLY A 40 -5.63 -10.64 24.89
C GLY A 40 -4.82 -9.58 25.60
N ASN A 41 -4.08 -9.99 26.62
CA ASN A 41 -3.28 -9.11 27.45
C ASN A 41 -1.81 -9.59 27.52
N SER A 42 -0.96 -8.86 28.23
CA SER A 42 0.48 -9.14 28.29
C SER A 42 0.84 -10.55 28.80
N SER A 43 -0.02 -11.18 29.57
CA SER A 43 0.22 -12.53 30.11
C SER A 43 -0.28 -13.64 29.20
N SER A 44 -1.28 -13.37 28.35
CA SER A 44 -1.83 -14.34 27.40
C SER A 44 -2.53 -13.64 26.24
N PHE A 45 -2.05 -13.86 25.04
CA PHE A 45 -2.66 -13.30 23.83
C PHE A 45 -2.52 -14.20 22.61
N GLN A 46 -3.36 -13.96 21.64
CA GLN A 46 -3.32 -14.55 20.31
C GLN A 46 -2.90 -13.50 19.30
N VAL A 47 -2.21 -13.96 18.27
CA VAL A 47 -1.75 -13.14 17.15
C VAL A 47 -2.40 -13.65 15.90
N PHE A 48 -3.17 -12.79 15.24
CA PHE A 48 -3.82 -13.04 13.96
C PHE A 48 -2.95 -12.44 12.87
N VAL A 49 -2.50 -13.24 11.93
CA VAL A 49 -1.70 -12.81 10.78
C VAL A 49 -2.54 -13.03 9.53
N LEU A 50 -2.73 -11.96 8.75
CA LEU A 50 -3.38 -12.00 7.46
C LEU A 50 -2.32 -12.26 6.39
N GLU A 51 -2.50 -13.31 5.61
CA GLU A 51 -1.77 -13.54 4.36
C GLU A 51 -2.55 -12.90 3.22
N SER A 52 -1.90 -12.05 2.44
CA SER A 52 -2.53 -11.17 1.46
C SER A 52 -3.22 -11.90 0.32
N GLY A 53 -2.77 -13.10 0.01
CA GLY A 53 -3.04 -13.65 -1.30
C GLY A 53 -2.29 -12.87 -2.37
N HIS A 54 -2.86 -12.76 -3.53
CA HIS A 54 -2.19 -12.28 -4.71
C HIS A 54 -2.41 -10.79 -4.95
N GLY A 55 -1.41 -9.99 -4.76
CA GLY A 55 -1.46 -8.54 -4.99
C GLY A 55 -0.79 -8.07 -6.28
N LEU A 56 0.16 -8.84 -6.79
CA LEU A 56 0.95 -8.46 -7.96
C LEU A 56 0.70 -9.43 -9.11
N PRO A 57 0.75 -8.97 -10.38
CA PRO A 57 0.76 -9.87 -11.52
C PRO A 57 1.96 -10.80 -11.41
N SER A 58 1.73 -12.09 -11.32
CA SER A 58 2.82 -13.06 -11.29
C SER A 58 2.39 -14.38 -11.90
N VAL A 59 3.35 -15.21 -12.26
CA VAL A 59 3.15 -16.60 -12.70
C VAL A 59 2.37 -17.44 -11.68
N CYS A 60 2.26 -16.98 -10.50
CA CYS A 60 1.57 -17.64 -9.39
C CYS A 60 0.05 -17.70 -9.58
N ASN A 61 -0.50 -16.91 -10.49
CA ASN A 61 -1.90 -16.97 -10.93
C ASN A 61 -2.13 -17.98 -12.06
N ASP A 62 -1.11 -18.68 -12.49
CA ASP A 62 -1.25 -19.65 -13.58
C ASP A 62 -2.19 -20.77 -13.15
N GLU A 63 -3.37 -20.83 -13.78
CA GLU A 63 -4.37 -21.87 -13.54
C GLU A 63 -3.86 -23.28 -13.90
N THR A 64 -2.79 -23.38 -14.68
CA THR A 64 -2.14 -24.67 -14.96
C THR A 64 -1.40 -25.21 -13.74
N LEU A 65 -0.87 -24.32 -12.89
CA LEU A 65 -0.23 -24.68 -11.64
C LEU A 65 -1.25 -24.84 -10.51
N TRP A 66 -2.30 -24.04 -10.54
CA TRP A 66 -3.34 -23.99 -9.51
C TRP A 66 -4.73 -24.07 -10.16
N PRO A 67 -5.24 -25.28 -10.46
CA PRO A 67 -6.48 -25.47 -11.22
C PRO A 67 -7.73 -24.81 -10.61
N GLY A 68 -7.74 -24.57 -9.31
CA GLY A 68 -8.77 -23.80 -8.61
C GLY A 68 -8.55 -22.29 -8.63
N GLY A 69 -7.49 -21.83 -9.33
CA GLY A 69 -7.08 -20.43 -9.34
C GLY A 69 -6.74 -19.92 -7.96
N VAL A 70 -6.95 -18.63 -7.72
CA VAL A 70 -6.72 -17.97 -6.41
C VAL A 70 -7.59 -18.54 -5.28
N PHE A 71 -8.58 -19.33 -5.59
CA PHE A 71 -9.46 -19.96 -4.60
C PHE A 71 -9.13 -21.44 -4.33
N ASP A 72 -8.10 -21.98 -4.96
CA ASP A 72 -7.63 -23.32 -4.61
C ASP A 72 -7.09 -23.34 -3.18
N ILE A 73 -7.55 -24.31 -2.38
CA ILE A 73 -7.14 -24.43 -0.97
C ILE A 73 -5.62 -24.66 -0.80
N ASN A 74 -4.98 -25.19 -1.82
CA ASN A 74 -3.54 -25.45 -1.83
C ASN A 74 -2.75 -24.29 -2.45
N ASN A 75 -3.43 -23.29 -3.02
CA ASN A 75 -2.75 -22.14 -3.59
C ASN A 75 -2.20 -21.25 -2.47
N PRO A 76 -0.88 -21.03 -2.37
CA PRO A 76 -0.27 -20.18 -1.35
C PRO A 76 -0.68 -18.71 -1.50
N PHE A 77 -1.23 -18.31 -2.63
CA PHE A 77 -1.71 -16.95 -2.92
C PHE A 77 -3.21 -16.75 -2.67
N THR A 78 -3.89 -17.71 -2.08
CA THR A 78 -5.25 -17.50 -1.57
C THR A 78 -5.20 -16.80 -0.23
N PRO A 79 -5.86 -15.64 -0.06
CA PRO A 79 -5.85 -14.94 1.22
C PRO A 79 -6.39 -15.82 2.34
N ASP A 80 -5.72 -15.78 3.48
CA ASP A 80 -6.19 -16.47 4.68
C ASP A 80 -5.67 -15.83 5.98
N ILE A 81 -6.10 -16.34 7.10
CA ILE A 81 -5.68 -15.86 8.41
C ILE A 81 -5.08 -17.02 9.22
N LEU A 82 -3.87 -16.83 9.67
CA LEU A 82 -3.18 -17.72 10.59
C LEU A 82 -3.26 -17.18 12.02
N VAL A 83 -3.47 -18.05 12.98
CA VAL A 83 -3.55 -17.65 14.40
C VAL A 83 -2.46 -18.34 15.20
N PHE A 84 -1.67 -17.54 15.88
CA PHE A 84 -0.56 -17.98 16.73
C PHE A 84 -0.84 -17.67 18.21
N ASN A 85 -0.24 -18.41 19.09
CA ASN A 85 -0.13 -18.02 20.49
C ASN A 85 1.02 -17.01 20.69
N GLN A 86 1.14 -16.46 21.88
CA GLN A 86 2.17 -15.48 22.24
C GLN A 86 3.63 -15.96 22.05
N ASN A 87 3.86 -17.26 21.90
CA ASN A 87 5.17 -17.85 21.70
C ASN A 87 5.48 -18.15 20.23
N GLY A 88 4.64 -17.71 19.30
CA GLY A 88 4.82 -17.95 17.86
C GLY A 88 4.38 -19.34 17.40
N THR A 89 3.74 -20.14 18.27
CA THR A 89 3.20 -21.44 17.85
C THR A 89 1.85 -21.25 17.19
N ARG A 90 1.71 -21.72 15.95
CA ARG A 90 0.42 -21.70 15.23
C ARG A 90 -0.59 -22.60 15.96
N ILE A 91 -1.73 -22.05 16.31
CA ILE A 91 -2.81 -22.73 17.03
C ILE A 91 -4.06 -22.93 16.21
N ARG A 92 -4.26 -22.12 15.15
CA ARG A 92 -5.40 -22.22 14.20
C ARG A 92 -5.02 -21.70 12.83
N GLY A 93 -5.85 -21.98 11.84
CA GLY A 93 -5.72 -21.55 10.46
C GLY A 93 -5.20 -22.65 9.53
N PRO A 94 -5.25 -22.45 8.21
CA PRO A 94 -5.74 -21.23 7.56
C PRO A 94 -7.24 -21.02 7.76
N LEU A 95 -7.63 -19.82 8.19
CA LEU A 95 -9.03 -19.41 8.30
C LEU A 95 -9.40 -18.59 7.06
N GLY A 96 -10.61 -18.78 6.53
CA GLY A 96 -11.08 -18.05 5.35
C GLY A 96 -10.80 -18.72 4.03
N LYS A 97 -9.98 -19.77 3.97
CA LYS A 97 -9.80 -20.55 2.73
C LYS A 97 -11.10 -21.26 2.33
N PRO A 98 -11.36 -21.38 1.01
CA PRO A 98 -12.52 -22.10 0.52
C PRO A 98 -12.50 -23.55 1.01
N THR A 99 -13.61 -24.01 1.54
CA THR A 99 -13.83 -25.45 1.67
C THR A 99 -14.37 -25.96 0.34
N SER A 100 -13.98 -27.14 -0.08
CA SER A 100 -14.32 -27.79 -1.36
C SER A 100 -15.83 -27.90 -1.67
N THR A 101 -16.69 -27.42 -0.82
CA THR A 101 -18.15 -27.54 -0.92
C THR A 101 -18.86 -26.23 -1.22
N GLY A 102 -18.17 -25.20 -1.65
CA GLY A 102 -18.78 -24.00 -2.25
C GLY A 102 -19.83 -23.29 -1.40
N GLY A 103 -19.90 -21.99 -1.48
CA GLY A 103 -21.02 -21.21 -1.02
C GLY A 103 -20.79 -20.27 0.13
N GLY A 104 -19.55 -20.03 0.53
CA GLY A 104 -19.18 -18.94 1.45
C GLY A 104 -18.58 -17.78 0.69
N PHE A 105 -18.76 -16.56 1.24
CA PHE A 105 -17.99 -15.41 0.81
C PHE A 105 -16.50 -15.66 1.08
N GLN A 106 -15.69 -15.50 0.06
CA GLN A 106 -14.24 -15.74 0.11
C GLN A 106 -13.51 -14.41 -0.02
N PRO A 107 -12.42 -14.18 0.75
CA PRO A 107 -11.55 -13.04 0.50
C PRO A 107 -10.85 -13.20 -0.84
N SER A 108 -10.65 -12.09 -1.53
CA SER A 108 -9.83 -12.00 -2.74
C SER A 108 -8.55 -11.23 -2.45
N GLY A 109 -7.52 -11.42 -3.24
CA GLY A 109 -6.27 -10.69 -3.08
C GLY A 109 -6.23 -9.38 -3.89
N PRO A 110 -5.45 -8.41 -3.45
CA PRO A 110 -4.76 -8.40 -2.16
C PRO A 110 -5.70 -8.16 -0.98
N ALA A 111 -5.44 -8.85 0.12
CA ALA A 111 -5.99 -8.56 1.42
C ALA A 111 -4.90 -7.86 2.24
N ILE A 112 -5.18 -6.69 2.80
CA ILE A 112 -4.12 -5.79 3.29
C ILE A 112 -4.09 -5.68 4.81
N ASP A 113 -5.23 -5.51 5.46
CA ASP A 113 -5.23 -5.29 6.91
C ASP A 113 -6.26 -6.15 7.64
N ILE A 114 -5.93 -6.40 8.90
CA ILE A 114 -6.77 -7.10 9.86
C ILE A 114 -6.70 -6.37 11.21
N ALA A 115 -7.84 -5.99 11.77
CA ALA A 115 -7.85 -5.21 13.00
C ALA A 115 -9.10 -5.46 13.85
N PHE A 116 -8.92 -5.56 15.17
CA PHE A 116 -10.02 -5.53 16.13
C PHE A 116 -10.45 -4.10 16.43
N VAL A 117 -11.74 -3.86 16.54
CA VAL A 117 -12.31 -2.53 16.84
C VAL A 117 -11.75 -1.94 18.13
N ASN A 118 -11.58 -2.75 19.17
CA ASN A 118 -11.07 -2.31 20.46
C ASN A 118 -9.59 -2.69 20.67
N GLY A 119 -8.82 -2.82 19.58
CA GLY A 119 -7.43 -3.25 19.64
C GLY A 119 -7.27 -4.58 20.36
N THR A 120 -6.31 -4.68 21.28
CA THR A 120 -6.02 -5.93 22.01
C THR A 120 -7.16 -6.42 22.91
N SER A 121 -8.13 -5.57 23.25
CA SER A 121 -9.34 -5.93 23.98
C SER A 121 -10.39 -6.66 23.13
N GLY A 122 -10.19 -6.77 21.82
CA GLY A 122 -11.05 -7.52 20.91
C GLY A 122 -12.22 -6.70 20.34
N GLY A 123 -13.43 -7.25 20.42
CA GLY A 123 -14.60 -6.75 19.70
C GLY A 123 -14.70 -7.36 18.30
N PRO A 124 -15.49 -6.78 17.38
CA PRO A 124 -15.53 -7.23 16.01
C PRO A 124 -14.15 -7.16 15.35
N LEU A 125 -13.80 -8.21 14.60
CA LEU A 125 -12.60 -8.27 13.78
C LEU A 125 -12.96 -7.87 12.36
N PHE A 126 -12.22 -6.95 11.77
CA PHE A 126 -12.38 -6.50 10.41
C PHE A 126 -11.16 -6.83 9.56
N THR A 127 -11.38 -6.96 8.25
CA THR A 127 -10.32 -7.07 7.25
C THR A 127 -10.70 -6.32 5.99
N THR A 128 -9.69 -5.89 5.24
CA THR A 128 -9.82 -5.36 3.88
C THR A 128 -9.38 -6.39 2.88
N ASP A 129 -10.06 -6.45 1.74
CA ASP A 129 -9.66 -7.28 0.61
C ASP A 129 -10.17 -6.68 -0.71
N SER A 130 -9.60 -7.14 -1.82
CA SER A 130 -9.99 -6.71 -3.15
C SER A 130 -9.98 -7.89 -4.12
N ASN A 131 -10.49 -7.68 -5.33
CA ASN A 131 -10.36 -8.64 -6.41
C ASN A 131 -9.38 -8.20 -7.50
N GLN A 132 -8.46 -7.31 -7.17
CA GLN A 132 -7.46 -6.76 -8.09
C GLN A 132 -6.62 -7.85 -8.76
N SER A 133 -6.29 -8.90 -8.02
CA SER A 133 -5.44 -9.99 -8.48
C SER A 133 -6.14 -11.08 -9.29
N THR A 134 -7.46 -11.04 -9.46
CA THR A 134 -8.20 -12.11 -10.15
C THR A 134 -8.19 -12.02 -11.66
N HIS A 135 -7.25 -11.30 -12.26
CA HIS A 135 -7.09 -11.11 -13.73
C HIS A 135 -8.29 -10.55 -14.46
N THR A 136 -9.30 -10.11 -13.78
CA THR A 136 -10.39 -9.38 -14.40
C THR A 136 -10.00 -7.93 -14.63
N HIS A 137 -8.78 -7.70 -15.12
CA HIS A 137 -8.28 -6.37 -15.49
C HIS A 137 -9.07 -5.69 -16.62
N ASN A 138 -10.21 -6.21 -16.98
CA ASN A 138 -11.14 -5.60 -17.93
C ASN A 138 -11.92 -4.43 -17.34
N GLY A 139 -11.53 -3.94 -16.18
CA GLY A 139 -12.07 -2.70 -15.63
C GLY A 139 -13.47 -2.78 -15.03
N ASN A 140 -14.22 -3.83 -15.31
CA ASN A 140 -15.64 -3.85 -14.96
C ASN A 140 -15.96 -4.50 -13.61
N ASN A 141 -15.02 -5.22 -13.01
CA ASN A 141 -15.28 -6.02 -11.83
C ASN A 141 -14.31 -5.78 -10.68
N ASN A 142 -13.35 -4.89 -10.84
CA ASN A 142 -12.45 -4.56 -9.74
C ASN A 142 -13.22 -3.82 -8.66
N SER A 143 -13.20 -4.40 -7.48
CA SER A 143 -13.82 -3.79 -6.31
C SER A 143 -13.09 -4.22 -5.06
N SER A 144 -12.95 -3.28 -4.16
CA SER A 144 -12.47 -3.53 -2.81
C SER A 144 -13.64 -3.62 -1.84
N ARG A 145 -13.39 -4.19 -0.68
CA ARG A 145 -14.39 -4.30 0.36
C ARG A 145 -13.76 -4.37 1.75
N ILE A 146 -14.61 -4.10 2.73
CA ILE A 146 -14.33 -4.30 4.14
C ILE A 146 -15.31 -5.36 4.64
N SER A 147 -14.80 -6.36 5.34
CA SER A 147 -15.60 -7.46 5.89
C SER A 147 -15.34 -7.62 7.38
N THR A 148 -16.37 -8.06 8.10
CA THR A 148 -16.16 -8.62 9.44
C THR A 148 -15.75 -10.08 9.32
N VAL A 149 -14.92 -10.52 10.25
CA VAL A 149 -14.43 -11.90 10.32
C VAL A 149 -14.81 -12.51 11.66
N ASN A 150 -15.35 -13.71 11.62
CA ASN A 150 -15.48 -14.48 12.84
C ASN A 150 -14.11 -15.05 13.23
N PRO A 151 -13.51 -14.62 14.34
CA PRO A 151 -12.12 -14.99 14.67
C PRO A 151 -11.95 -16.48 15.01
N MET A 152 -13.03 -17.20 15.25
CA MET A 152 -13.01 -18.64 15.57
C MET A 152 -13.15 -19.51 14.32
N THR A 153 -14.00 -19.12 13.39
CA THR A 153 -14.36 -19.93 12.21
C THR A 153 -13.71 -19.44 10.93
N GLY A 154 -13.24 -18.18 10.90
CA GLY A 154 -12.78 -17.52 9.69
C GLY A 154 -13.91 -17.15 8.71
N GLN A 155 -15.15 -17.16 9.15
CA GLN A 155 -16.27 -16.75 8.31
C GLN A 155 -16.24 -15.24 8.07
N PHE A 156 -16.20 -14.85 6.81
CA PHE A 156 -16.28 -13.46 6.37
C PHE A 156 -17.73 -13.04 6.14
N THR A 157 -18.05 -11.82 6.54
CA THR A 157 -19.34 -11.19 6.26
C THR A 157 -19.08 -9.79 5.72
N PRO A 158 -19.49 -9.46 4.48
CA PRO A 158 -19.30 -8.13 3.92
C PRO A 158 -19.92 -7.05 4.79
N PHE A 159 -19.17 -5.97 5.04
CA PHE A 159 -19.63 -4.80 5.78
C PHE A 159 -19.77 -3.58 4.86
N ILE A 160 -18.78 -3.29 4.04
CA ILE A 160 -18.81 -2.30 2.97
C ILE A 160 -18.27 -2.96 1.70
N THR A 161 -18.98 -2.81 0.59
CA THR A 161 -18.65 -3.45 -0.69
C THR A 161 -18.58 -2.43 -1.82
N ASN A 162 -18.06 -2.86 -2.96
CA ASN A 162 -17.96 -2.06 -4.18
C ASN A 162 -17.23 -0.72 -3.93
N LEU A 163 -16.16 -0.78 -3.16
CA LEU A 163 -15.21 0.33 -3.04
C LEU A 163 -14.32 0.38 -4.28
N PRO A 164 -13.81 1.56 -4.67
CA PRO A 164 -12.91 1.66 -5.79
C PRO A 164 -11.69 0.75 -5.62
N THR A 165 -11.17 0.28 -6.73
CA THR A 165 -9.86 -0.35 -6.79
C THR A 165 -9.31 -0.17 -8.20
N GLY A 166 -8.02 0.03 -8.30
CA GLY A 166 -7.35 0.26 -9.57
C GLY A 166 -5.87 0.03 -9.40
N ASP A 167 -5.09 1.07 -9.44
CA ASP A 167 -3.67 1.01 -9.11
C ASP A 167 -3.48 0.55 -7.66
N HIS A 168 -4.29 1.12 -6.74
CA HIS A 168 -4.31 0.71 -5.33
C HIS A 168 -5.71 0.39 -4.83
N PRO A 169 -5.85 -0.60 -3.93
CA PRO A 169 -7.14 -1.03 -3.38
C PRO A 169 -7.53 -0.27 -2.10
N THR A 170 -8.47 -0.82 -1.35
CA THR A 170 -8.74 -0.48 0.05
C THR A 170 -7.70 -1.16 0.94
N GLU A 171 -7.06 -0.41 1.82
CA GLU A 171 -5.87 -0.86 2.52
C GLU A 171 -6.05 -0.89 4.04
N GLN A 172 -5.36 -0.04 4.82
CA GLN A 172 -5.37 -0.17 6.28
C GLN A 172 -6.63 0.41 6.95
N LEU A 173 -6.90 -0.10 8.14
CA LEU A 173 -8.05 0.22 8.97
C LEU A 173 -7.62 0.94 10.26
N ALA A 174 -8.42 1.91 10.69
CA ALA A 174 -8.33 2.51 12.01
C ALA A 174 -9.72 2.70 12.62
N PHE A 175 -9.79 2.70 13.95
CA PHE A 175 -11.05 2.84 14.67
C PHE A 175 -10.95 3.96 15.71
N LYS A 176 -11.95 4.83 15.75
CA LYS A 176 -12.06 5.87 16.76
C LYS A 176 -13.52 6.31 16.94
N ASP A 177 -13.97 6.46 18.17
CA ASP A 177 -15.24 7.06 18.54
C ASP A 177 -16.48 6.46 17.82
N GLY A 178 -16.49 5.13 17.62
CA GLY A 178 -17.58 4.42 16.94
C GLY A 178 -17.54 4.50 15.42
N TRP A 179 -16.45 5.03 14.87
CA TRP A 179 -16.21 5.04 13.42
C TRP A 179 -15.12 4.06 13.04
N ILE A 180 -15.29 3.48 11.86
CA ILE A 180 -14.24 2.80 11.11
C ILE A 180 -13.71 3.78 10.05
N TYR A 181 -12.40 3.90 9.97
CA TYR A 181 -11.67 4.65 8.96
C TYR A 181 -10.88 3.67 8.12
N TRP A 182 -10.75 3.96 6.85
CA TRP A 182 -9.89 3.16 5.96
C TRP A 182 -9.18 4.04 4.95
N SER A 183 -8.03 3.59 4.56
CA SER A 183 -7.30 4.15 3.44
C SER A 183 -7.82 3.55 2.14
N GLN A 184 -8.10 4.42 1.19
CA GLN A 184 -8.59 4.10 -0.14
C GLN A 184 -7.60 4.62 -1.16
N GLY A 185 -6.83 3.72 -1.77
CA GLY A 185 -5.87 4.09 -2.79
C GLY A 185 -6.52 4.64 -4.06
N SER A 186 -5.73 5.33 -4.87
CA SER A 186 -6.20 5.89 -6.14
C SER A 186 -6.40 4.80 -7.20
N THR A 187 -7.31 5.06 -8.12
CA THR A 187 -7.54 4.20 -9.28
C THR A 187 -6.42 4.29 -10.29
N THR A 188 -5.77 5.45 -10.39
CA THR A 188 -4.65 5.67 -11.31
C THR A 188 -3.38 6.08 -10.58
N ASN A 189 -2.23 5.96 -11.24
CA ASN A 189 -0.95 6.43 -10.70
C ASN A 189 -0.92 7.95 -10.47
N SER A 190 -1.40 8.73 -11.41
CA SER A 190 -1.20 10.18 -11.43
C SER A 190 -2.43 10.99 -11.88
N GLY A 191 -3.65 10.51 -11.61
CA GLY A 191 -4.90 11.18 -12.00
C GLY A 191 -5.28 10.97 -13.46
N VAL A 192 -4.52 10.18 -14.21
CA VAL A 192 -4.69 9.94 -15.64
C VAL A 192 -4.67 8.46 -15.93
N VAL A 193 -5.69 7.96 -16.60
CA VAL A 193 -5.80 6.53 -16.94
C VAL A 193 -4.66 6.10 -17.85
N GLY A 194 -3.99 5.01 -17.47
CA GLY A 194 -2.90 4.36 -18.21
C GLY A 194 -3.08 2.85 -18.28
N LEU A 195 -2.22 2.17 -19.03
CA LEU A 195 -2.23 0.69 -19.13
C LEU A 195 -1.78 0.02 -17.83
N ASP A 196 -1.03 0.70 -17.06
CA ASP A 196 -0.44 0.30 -15.79
C ASP A 196 -1.42 0.31 -14.61
N ASN A 197 -2.65 0.79 -14.83
CA ASN A 197 -3.65 0.82 -13.77
C ASN A 197 -4.17 -0.60 -13.49
N GLY A 198 -4.16 -1.00 -12.24
CA GLY A 198 -4.75 -2.27 -11.80
C GLY A 198 -6.24 -2.41 -12.11
N GLY A 199 -6.94 -1.32 -12.34
CA GLY A 199 -8.35 -1.28 -12.76
C GLY A 199 -8.57 -1.35 -14.27
N GLY A 200 -7.51 -1.26 -15.05
CA GLY A 200 -7.55 -1.28 -16.51
C GLY A 200 -7.98 0.04 -17.16
N ALA A 201 -8.01 0.04 -18.48
CA ALA A 201 -8.19 1.25 -19.30
C ALA A 201 -9.56 1.93 -19.20
N ASN A 202 -10.53 1.29 -18.58
CA ASN A 202 -11.92 1.77 -18.50
C ASN A 202 -12.28 2.39 -17.16
N GLN A 203 -11.35 2.44 -16.22
CA GLN A 203 -11.59 3.06 -14.92
C GLN A 203 -11.03 4.48 -14.87
N SER A 204 -11.44 5.25 -13.88
CA SER A 204 -10.92 6.58 -13.60
C SER A 204 -11.09 6.88 -12.13
N ASP A 205 -10.28 7.80 -11.63
CA ASP A 205 -10.37 8.28 -10.26
C ASP A 205 -11.71 8.98 -9.99
N ILE A 206 -12.11 8.98 -8.72
CA ILE A 206 -13.36 9.54 -8.23
C ILE A 206 -13.03 10.67 -7.27
N PRO A 207 -13.34 11.93 -7.59
CA PRO A 207 -13.00 13.05 -6.72
C PRO A 207 -13.86 13.08 -5.47
N CYS A 208 -13.29 13.54 -4.34
CA CYS A 208 -14.02 13.68 -3.07
C CYS A 208 -14.76 15.01 -2.93
N GLN A 209 -14.52 15.94 -3.83
CA GLN A 209 -15.23 17.22 -3.94
C GLN A 209 -15.39 17.61 -5.42
N ASP A 210 -16.17 18.64 -5.68
CA ASP A 210 -16.28 19.17 -7.05
C ASP A 210 -14.90 19.66 -7.53
N ILE A 211 -14.49 19.23 -8.72
CA ILE A 211 -13.24 19.62 -9.36
C ILE A 211 -13.48 20.18 -10.76
N THR A 212 -12.58 21.04 -11.20
CA THR A 212 -12.55 21.50 -12.59
C THR A 212 -11.25 21.01 -13.23
N LEU A 213 -11.37 20.29 -14.32
CA LEU A 213 -10.22 19.78 -15.07
C LEU A 213 -9.52 20.91 -15.81
N SER A 214 -8.22 20.77 -16.01
CA SER A 214 -7.44 21.62 -16.89
C SER A 214 -7.85 21.44 -18.37
N GLN A 215 -7.23 22.21 -19.26
CA GLN A 215 -7.38 22.02 -20.71
C GLN A 215 -6.43 20.95 -21.27
N ASN A 216 -5.62 20.32 -20.42
CA ASN A 216 -4.62 19.38 -20.85
C ASN A 216 -5.26 18.04 -21.24
N VAL A 217 -4.64 17.42 -22.24
CA VAL A 217 -4.97 16.08 -22.73
C VAL A 217 -3.70 15.25 -22.68
N PHE A 218 -3.82 14.05 -22.17
CA PHE A 218 -2.74 13.10 -22.01
C PHE A 218 -2.88 12.00 -23.06
N ILE A 219 -1.76 11.58 -23.64
CA ILE A 219 -1.75 10.59 -24.70
C ILE A 219 -1.08 9.33 -24.19
N SER A 220 -1.83 8.26 -24.16
CA SER A 220 -1.27 6.95 -23.84
C SER A 220 -0.53 6.36 -25.04
N SER A 221 0.47 5.53 -24.76
CA SER A 221 1.20 4.74 -25.77
C SER A 221 0.40 3.59 -26.39
N LEU A 222 -0.89 3.46 -26.06
CA LEU A 222 -1.79 2.52 -26.73
C LEU A 222 -1.87 2.78 -28.24
N SER A 223 -2.00 1.73 -29.02
CA SER A 223 -2.20 1.84 -30.46
C SER A 223 -3.67 1.58 -30.82
N PRO A 224 -4.33 2.53 -31.54
CA PRO A 224 -3.83 3.85 -31.88
C PRO A 224 -3.71 4.71 -30.61
N PHE A 225 -2.82 5.67 -30.60
CA PHE A 225 -2.64 6.58 -29.46
C PHE A 225 -3.98 7.12 -28.97
N VAL A 226 -4.30 6.82 -27.71
CA VAL A 226 -5.58 7.17 -27.12
C VAL A 226 -5.39 8.38 -26.21
N ALA A 227 -6.18 9.40 -26.46
CA ALA A 227 -6.18 10.62 -25.67
C ALA A 227 -7.22 10.54 -24.55
N THR A 228 -6.89 11.10 -23.41
CA THR A 228 -7.77 11.25 -22.26
C THR A 228 -7.44 12.53 -21.49
N SER A 229 -8.36 13.00 -20.69
CA SER A 229 -8.10 14.01 -19.65
C SER A 229 -8.06 13.32 -18.29
N GLY A 230 -7.59 13.99 -17.26
CA GLY A 230 -7.65 13.47 -15.90
C GLY A 230 -9.07 13.11 -15.47
N TYR A 231 -9.20 12.20 -14.54
CA TYR A 231 -10.50 11.72 -14.01
C TYR A 231 -11.48 11.25 -15.11
N SER A 232 -10.94 10.77 -16.22
CA SER A 232 -11.72 10.33 -17.38
C SER A 232 -11.17 9.01 -17.90
N PRO A 233 -12.02 8.05 -18.29
CA PRO A 233 -11.58 6.83 -18.97
C PRO A 233 -10.95 7.14 -20.33
N PHE A 234 -10.19 6.21 -20.88
CA PHE A 234 -9.62 6.32 -22.21
C PHE A 234 -10.69 6.66 -23.28
N SER A 235 -10.28 7.42 -24.27
CA SER A 235 -11.11 7.92 -25.36
C SER A 235 -12.25 8.86 -24.94
N LYS A 236 -12.35 9.20 -23.66
CA LYS A 236 -13.29 10.21 -23.16
C LYS A 236 -12.50 11.45 -22.77
N GLN A 237 -12.40 12.37 -23.68
CA GLN A 237 -11.75 13.67 -23.42
C GLN A 237 -12.79 14.62 -22.84
N GLN A 238 -12.47 15.18 -21.67
CA GLN A 238 -13.30 16.18 -21.01
C GLN A 238 -12.47 17.40 -20.56
N PRO A 239 -11.61 17.98 -21.43
CA PRO A 239 -10.79 19.13 -21.04
C PRO A 239 -11.68 20.27 -20.55
N GLY A 240 -11.33 20.87 -19.42
CA GLY A 240 -12.07 21.98 -18.82
C GLY A 240 -13.41 21.60 -18.19
N ALA A 241 -13.79 20.32 -18.15
CA ALA A 241 -15.05 19.90 -17.54
C ALA A 241 -15.01 20.05 -16.02
N THR A 242 -16.18 20.31 -15.42
CA THR A 242 -16.40 20.18 -13.99
C THR A 242 -16.91 18.77 -13.71
N ILE A 243 -16.26 18.09 -12.77
CA ILE A 243 -16.64 16.76 -12.31
C ILE A 243 -17.15 16.89 -10.88
N PRO A 244 -18.41 16.48 -10.63
CA PRO A 244 -18.97 16.54 -9.29
C PRO A 244 -18.28 15.59 -8.30
N ALA A 245 -18.32 15.95 -7.03
CA ALA A 245 -17.89 15.07 -5.96
C ALA A 245 -18.56 13.69 -6.05
N PHE A 246 -17.78 12.63 -5.80
CA PHE A 246 -18.23 11.24 -5.75
C PHE A 246 -18.78 10.71 -7.09
N PHE A 247 -18.48 11.39 -8.18
CA PHE A 247 -18.91 10.99 -9.52
C PHE A 247 -17.86 10.07 -10.16
N ASN A 248 -18.27 8.85 -10.43
CA ASN A 248 -17.46 7.92 -11.21
C ASN A 248 -17.73 8.13 -12.71
N SER A 249 -16.78 8.69 -13.42
CA SER A 249 -16.93 9.05 -14.84
C SER A 249 -16.99 7.83 -15.77
N PHE A 250 -16.51 6.66 -15.32
CA PHE A 250 -16.66 5.41 -16.05
C PHE A 250 -18.10 4.89 -16.02
N THR A 251 -18.69 4.78 -14.82
CA THR A 251 -20.05 4.27 -14.67
C THR A 251 -21.13 5.32 -14.89
N GLY A 252 -20.78 6.61 -14.84
CA GLY A 252 -21.73 7.72 -14.87
C GLY A 252 -22.59 7.85 -13.61
N GLN A 253 -22.16 7.27 -12.48
CA GLN A 253 -22.91 7.23 -11.25
C GLN A 253 -22.25 8.06 -10.14
N VAL A 254 -23.08 8.63 -9.28
CA VAL A 254 -22.65 9.23 -8.00
C VAL A 254 -22.93 8.25 -6.88
N ARG A 255 -21.91 7.95 -6.06
CA ARG A 255 -22.08 7.24 -4.81
C ARG A 255 -21.60 8.10 -3.67
N GLN A 256 -22.54 8.66 -2.94
CA GLN A 256 -22.27 9.63 -1.89
C GLN A 256 -21.21 9.13 -0.89
N GLY A 257 -20.19 9.95 -0.65
CA GLY A 257 -19.10 9.69 0.29
C GLY A 257 -18.03 8.72 -0.21
N VAL A 258 -18.17 8.12 -1.39
CA VAL A 258 -17.19 7.20 -1.97
C VAL A 258 -16.37 7.91 -3.03
N CYS A 259 -15.10 8.03 -2.75
CA CYS A 259 -14.05 8.56 -3.65
C CYS A 259 -12.77 7.74 -3.45
N ASP A 260 -11.75 8.02 -4.20
CA ASP A 260 -10.44 7.36 -4.08
C ASP A 260 -9.29 8.36 -3.87
N GLY A 261 -8.07 7.85 -3.70
CA GLY A 261 -6.98 8.67 -3.22
C GLY A 261 -7.32 9.38 -1.90
N ALA A 262 -7.92 8.67 -0.95
CA ALA A 262 -8.62 9.28 0.18
C ALA A 262 -8.55 8.44 1.46
N ILE A 263 -8.80 9.10 2.59
CA ILE A 263 -9.22 8.43 3.82
C ILE A 263 -10.73 8.57 3.92
N LEU A 264 -11.41 7.45 3.95
CA LEU A 264 -12.86 7.37 4.10
C LEU A 264 -13.23 6.86 5.50
N ARG A 265 -14.45 7.13 5.93
CA ARG A 265 -14.98 6.61 7.19
C ARG A 265 -16.46 6.26 7.12
N ALA A 266 -16.90 5.36 7.98
CA ALA A 266 -18.32 5.08 8.21
C ALA A 266 -18.56 4.79 9.69
N GLN A 267 -19.81 4.95 10.14
CA GLN A 267 -20.16 4.53 11.48
C GLN A 267 -20.20 2.99 11.57
N LEU A 268 -19.67 2.42 12.64
CA LEU A 268 -19.75 0.98 12.89
C LEU A 268 -21.19 0.47 12.98
N SER A 269 -22.11 1.34 13.34
CA SER A 269 -23.56 1.04 13.41
C SER A 269 -24.29 1.25 12.07
N ASN A 270 -23.66 1.91 11.09
CA ASN A 270 -24.30 2.24 9.81
C ASN A 270 -23.25 2.33 8.69
N SER A 271 -22.97 1.20 8.06
CA SER A 271 -21.99 1.08 6.96
C SER A 271 -22.41 1.84 5.68
N SER A 272 -23.67 2.28 5.57
CA SER A 272 -24.14 3.03 4.40
C SER A 272 -23.83 4.52 4.48
N ASN A 273 -23.49 5.05 5.66
CA ASN A 273 -23.15 6.45 5.86
C ASN A 273 -21.64 6.66 5.68
N ILE A 274 -21.19 6.58 4.45
CA ILE A 274 -19.78 6.79 4.09
C ILE A 274 -19.51 8.28 3.96
N GLN A 275 -18.36 8.72 4.46
CA GLN A 275 -17.90 10.12 4.41
C GLN A 275 -16.41 10.16 4.05
N ALA A 276 -16.02 11.10 3.19
CA ALA A 276 -14.62 11.45 3.00
C ALA A 276 -14.11 12.22 4.22
N PHE A 277 -12.98 11.80 4.77
CA PHE A 277 -12.32 12.45 5.89
C PHE A 277 -11.20 13.38 5.40
N SER A 278 -10.37 12.87 4.50
CA SER A 278 -9.31 13.60 3.79
C SER A 278 -9.08 12.97 2.42
N TRP A 279 -8.43 13.70 1.50
CA TRP A 279 -8.17 13.21 0.15
C TRP A 279 -6.98 13.91 -0.52
N GLY A 280 -6.68 13.50 -1.75
CA GLY A 280 -5.55 14.03 -2.48
C GLY A 280 -4.27 13.25 -2.20
N TYR A 281 -4.39 11.95 -2.08
CA TYR A 281 -3.30 10.99 -1.98
C TYR A 281 -3.26 10.10 -3.22
N ARG A 282 -2.07 9.60 -3.57
CA ARG A 282 -2.02 8.48 -4.51
C ARG A 282 -2.33 7.18 -3.78
N ASN A 283 -1.46 6.81 -2.86
CA ASN A 283 -1.62 5.61 -2.05
C ASN A 283 -1.46 5.91 -0.56
N PRO A 284 -2.53 6.24 0.17
CA PRO A 284 -2.47 6.50 1.60
C PRO A 284 -2.43 5.18 2.38
N TYR A 285 -1.43 4.33 2.14
CA TYR A 285 -1.40 2.94 2.60
C TYR A 285 -1.57 2.81 4.10
N ALA A 286 -0.74 3.46 4.90
CA ALA A 286 -0.72 3.32 6.35
C ALA A 286 -1.54 4.40 7.05
N ILE A 287 -2.37 4.00 8.02
CA ILE A 287 -3.13 4.95 8.85
C ILE A 287 -3.10 4.58 10.33
N ARG A 288 -2.94 5.61 11.21
CA ARG A 288 -2.97 5.40 12.65
C ARG A 288 -3.39 6.64 13.41
N PHE A 289 -4.34 6.49 14.34
CA PHE A 289 -4.68 7.57 15.28
C PHE A 289 -3.63 7.67 16.37
N PRO A 290 -3.19 8.90 16.69
CA PRO A 290 -2.41 9.15 17.91
C PRO A 290 -3.22 8.82 19.17
N PRO A 291 -2.54 8.46 20.28
CA PRO A 291 -3.15 8.48 21.60
C PRO A 291 -3.75 9.87 21.91
N ASP A 292 -4.78 9.91 22.76
CA ASP A 292 -5.52 11.16 23.02
C ASP A 292 -4.69 12.25 23.75
N ASP A 293 -3.63 11.85 24.42
CA ASP A 293 -2.67 12.74 25.10
C ASP A 293 -1.45 13.12 24.22
N HIS A 294 -1.39 12.61 23.00
CA HIS A 294 -0.29 12.88 22.09
C HIS A 294 -0.40 14.30 21.49
N PRO A 295 0.73 14.99 21.20
CA PRO A 295 0.72 16.32 20.57
C PRO A 295 -0.02 16.40 19.22
N LEU A 296 -0.15 15.28 18.52
CA LEU A 296 -0.88 15.17 17.25
C LEU A 296 -2.34 14.69 17.44
N ALA A 297 -2.83 14.57 18.67
CA ALA A 297 -4.20 14.14 18.94
C ALA A 297 -5.23 14.98 18.15
N GLY A 298 -6.31 14.32 17.74
CA GLY A 298 -7.34 14.91 16.86
C GLY A 298 -7.02 14.84 15.36
N GLY A 299 -5.81 14.42 14.98
CA GLY A 299 -5.45 14.07 13.59
C GLY A 299 -5.29 12.57 13.42
N LEU A 300 -5.12 12.16 12.18
CA LEU A 300 -4.81 10.79 11.77
C LEU A 300 -3.47 10.82 11.02
N LEU A 301 -2.48 10.05 11.48
CA LEU A 301 -1.25 9.87 10.70
C LEU A 301 -1.56 9.02 9.48
N VAL A 302 -1.00 9.43 8.34
CA VAL A 302 -1.13 8.76 7.05
C VAL A 302 0.26 8.60 6.43
N GLY A 303 0.65 7.37 6.12
CA GLY A 303 1.81 7.07 5.28
C GLY A 303 1.35 6.99 3.83
N VAL A 304 2.01 7.72 2.95
CA VAL A 304 1.59 7.89 1.55
C VAL A 304 2.74 7.53 0.63
N ASP A 305 2.48 6.60 -0.29
CA ASP A 305 3.39 6.34 -1.40
C ASP A 305 3.11 7.34 -2.53
N GLY A 306 4.18 7.95 -3.03
CA GLY A 306 4.16 8.92 -4.11
C GLY A 306 3.81 8.30 -5.47
N GLU A 307 3.73 9.15 -6.50
CA GLU A 307 3.50 8.72 -7.87
C GLU A 307 4.76 8.10 -8.45
N ASP A 308 4.56 7.03 -9.22
CA ASP A 308 5.63 6.33 -9.91
C ASP A 308 5.91 6.91 -11.30
N GLU A 309 7.05 6.55 -11.85
CA GLU A 309 7.57 7.00 -13.16
C GLU A 309 7.00 6.17 -14.31
N ARG A 310 5.69 5.93 -14.30
CA ARG A 310 4.99 5.06 -15.26
C ARG A 310 3.66 5.63 -15.72
N GLY A 311 3.11 5.04 -16.77
CA GLY A 311 1.80 5.36 -17.30
C GLY A 311 1.76 6.56 -18.22
N ALA A 312 0.54 7.04 -18.52
CA ALA A 312 0.31 8.13 -19.47
C ALA A 312 0.73 9.51 -18.94
N ARG A 313 0.98 9.64 -17.65
CA ARG A 313 1.52 10.82 -16.99
C ARG A 313 2.55 10.37 -15.96
N PRO A 314 3.73 9.92 -16.39
CA PRO A 314 4.79 9.51 -15.49
C PRO A 314 5.32 10.71 -14.70
N THR A 315 5.63 10.50 -13.43
CA THR A 315 6.10 11.56 -12.53
C THR A 315 7.39 11.11 -11.88
N ASN A 316 8.45 11.91 -11.98
CA ASN A 316 9.77 11.52 -11.50
C ASN A 316 10.07 12.01 -10.09
N GLY A 317 10.55 11.10 -9.25
CA GLY A 317 11.11 11.42 -7.95
C GLY A 317 10.11 12.04 -6.97
N VAL A 318 8.86 11.63 -7.00
CA VAL A 318 7.87 12.04 -6.01
C VAL A 318 8.15 11.34 -4.69
N PRO A 319 8.44 12.09 -3.61
CA PRO A 319 8.78 11.48 -2.35
C PRO A 319 7.58 10.84 -1.68
N ASP A 320 7.82 9.73 -0.99
CA ASP A 320 6.88 9.17 -0.05
C ASP A 320 6.76 10.07 1.19
N ARG A 321 5.63 10.04 1.86
CA ARG A 321 5.31 11.08 2.85
C ARG A 321 4.64 10.53 4.11
N LEU A 322 4.97 11.13 5.24
CA LEU A 322 4.20 11.04 6.46
C LEU A 322 3.31 12.29 6.58
N GLU A 323 2.03 12.11 6.49
CA GLU A 323 1.02 13.17 6.52
C GLU A 323 0.24 13.17 7.84
N LEU A 324 -0.41 14.29 8.15
CA LEU A 324 -1.37 14.39 9.25
C LEU A 324 -2.70 14.89 8.72
N ALA A 325 -3.62 13.97 8.52
CA ALA A 325 -4.97 14.29 8.07
C ALA A 325 -5.83 14.82 9.21
N ARG A 326 -6.62 15.85 8.93
CA ARG A 326 -7.63 16.40 9.83
C ARG A 326 -8.85 16.81 9.02
N GLN A 327 -10.03 16.63 9.59
CA GLN A 327 -11.21 17.19 8.96
C GLN A 327 -11.18 18.72 9.07
N ASN A 328 -11.55 19.42 8.00
CA ASN A 328 -11.68 20.87 8.04
C ASN A 328 -12.78 21.30 9.03
N PRO A 329 -12.70 22.52 9.61
CA PRO A 329 -13.70 22.98 10.56
C PRO A 329 -15.13 23.03 10.03
N ASP A 330 -15.31 23.17 8.72
CA ASP A 330 -16.62 23.16 8.05
C ASP A 330 -17.12 21.74 7.74
N GLY A 331 -16.33 20.72 8.10
CA GLY A 331 -16.62 19.32 7.86
C GLY A 331 -16.26 18.82 6.46
N SER A 332 -15.69 19.67 5.61
CA SER A 332 -15.16 19.22 4.31
C SER A 332 -13.90 18.36 4.50
N PRO A 333 -13.59 17.45 3.55
CA PRO A 333 -12.38 16.64 3.60
C PRO A 333 -11.12 17.51 3.40
N ASP A 334 -10.09 17.27 4.21
CA ASP A 334 -8.77 17.90 4.04
C ASP A 334 -8.11 17.43 2.75
N TYR A 335 -7.43 18.36 2.03
CA TYR A 335 -6.80 18.04 0.73
C TYR A 335 -5.28 18.01 0.84
N HIS A 336 -4.66 16.92 0.37
CA HIS A 336 -3.24 16.62 0.51
C HIS A 336 -2.43 16.68 -0.79
N GLY A 337 -3.06 17.11 -1.89
CA GLY A 337 -2.33 17.61 -3.07
C GLY A 337 -2.40 16.76 -4.32
N TRP A 338 -2.45 15.43 -4.24
CA TRP A 338 -2.56 14.57 -5.42
C TRP A 338 -3.81 14.93 -6.26
N PRO A 339 -3.76 14.96 -7.60
CA PRO A 339 -2.66 14.46 -8.41
C PRO A 339 -1.61 15.53 -8.82
N ASP A 340 -1.80 16.81 -8.51
CA ASP A 340 -0.99 17.89 -9.07
C ASP A 340 0.04 18.52 -8.11
N ARG A 341 -0.05 18.20 -6.83
CA ARG A 341 0.81 18.76 -5.80
C ARG A 341 1.61 17.64 -5.14
N PHE A 342 2.91 17.71 -5.27
CA PHE A 342 3.84 16.67 -4.84
C PHE A 342 4.59 17.14 -3.60
N ALA A 343 3.99 17.01 -2.44
CA ALA A 343 4.54 17.54 -1.19
C ALA A 343 4.88 19.04 -1.32
N PHE A 344 6.14 19.41 -1.23
CA PHE A 344 6.62 20.78 -1.45
C PHE A 344 7.10 21.03 -2.88
N LEU A 345 7.06 20.04 -3.75
CA LEU A 345 7.49 20.18 -5.13
C LEU A 345 6.53 21.09 -5.89
N PRO A 346 7.03 21.93 -6.81
CA PRO A 346 6.16 22.78 -7.61
C PRO A 346 5.36 21.96 -8.62
N SER A 347 4.15 22.38 -8.93
CA SER A 347 3.31 21.76 -9.96
C SER A 347 3.91 21.81 -11.38
N SER A 348 5.01 22.55 -11.54
CA SER A 348 5.79 22.61 -12.79
C SER A 348 6.95 21.62 -12.84
N GLN A 349 7.01 20.65 -11.93
CA GLN A 349 8.03 19.62 -11.98
C GLN A 349 8.01 18.89 -13.32
N ALA A 350 9.18 18.57 -13.84
CA ALA A 350 9.31 17.81 -15.08
C ALA A 350 8.75 16.39 -14.91
N VAL A 351 8.11 15.91 -15.94
CA VAL A 351 7.66 14.53 -16.10
C VAL A 351 8.60 13.87 -17.10
N PHE A 352 9.35 12.90 -16.67
CA PHE A 352 10.23 12.14 -17.55
C PHE A 352 10.61 10.79 -16.94
N ASN A 353 10.94 9.87 -17.82
CA ASN A 353 11.60 8.64 -17.43
C ASN A 353 13.12 8.84 -17.68
N PRO A 354 13.94 8.97 -16.64
CA PRO A 354 15.35 9.32 -16.81
C PRO A 354 16.09 8.21 -17.55
N VAL A 355 17.02 8.58 -18.41
CA VAL A 355 17.91 7.62 -19.07
C VAL A 355 18.70 6.87 -17.99
N GLY A 356 18.47 5.56 -17.87
CA GLY A 356 19.07 4.73 -16.81
C GLY A 356 18.31 4.78 -15.48
N GLY A 357 17.17 5.44 -15.44
CA GLY A 357 16.20 5.34 -14.36
C GLY A 357 15.34 4.08 -14.47
N PRO A 358 14.35 3.94 -13.56
CA PRO A 358 13.39 2.85 -13.67
C PRO A 358 12.78 2.84 -15.06
N ALA A 359 12.76 1.68 -15.68
CA ALA A 359 12.10 1.54 -16.94
C ALA A 359 10.60 1.72 -16.73
N ASP A 360 9.99 2.67 -17.41
CA ASP A 360 8.55 2.59 -17.62
C ASP A 360 8.28 1.30 -18.39
N ASP A 361 7.66 0.33 -17.72
CA ASP A 361 7.37 -0.99 -18.28
C ASP A 361 6.60 -0.93 -19.59
N LEU A 362 5.85 0.16 -19.79
CA LEU A 362 5.09 0.40 -21.01
C LEU A 362 5.94 0.99 -22.14
N CYS A 363 7.12 1.50 -21.83
CA CYS A 363 7.97 2.22 -22.77
C CYS A 363 9.11 1.36 -23.31
N GLN A 364 9.38 0.22 -22.73
CA GLN A 364 10.32 -0.74 -23.26
C GLN A 364 9.61 -1.67 -24.24
N SER A 365 9.64 -1.30 -25.51
CA SER A 365 9.22 -2.22 -26.57
C SER A 365 10.33 -3.22 -26.83
N PRO A 366 10.19 -4.50 -26.46
CA PRO A 366 11.03 -5.52 -27.01
C PRO A 366 10.85 -5.54 -28.54
N PRO A 367 11.82 -6.04 -29.29
CA PRO A 367 11.78 -6.05 -30.77
C PRO A 367 10.50 -6.63 -31.39
N ASN A 368 9.73 -7.37 -30.61
CA ASN A 368 8.48 -8.02 -31.04
C ASN A 368 7.25 -7.57 -30.25
N SER A 369 7.31 -6.46 -29.52
CA SER A 369 6.15 -5.96 -28.80
C SER A 369 5.04 -5.57 -29.78
N PRO A 370 3.78 -5.93 -29.53
CA PRO A 370 2.65 -5.43 -30.29
C PRO A 370 2.35 -3.94 -30.01
N PHE A 371 3.02 -3.34 -29.01
CA PHE A 371 2.86 -1.94 -28.67
C PHE A 371 3.88 -1.08 -29.41
N PRO A 372 3.47 0.04 -29.98
CA PRO A 372 4.41 1.02 -30.49
C PRO A 372 5.32 1.44 -29.32
N ALA A 373 6.59 1.68 -29.63
CA ALA A 373 7.49 2.29 -28.69
C ALA A 373 6.79 3.50 -28.05
N CYS A 374 6.90 3.67 -26.75
CA CYS A 374 6.51 4.89 -26.08
C CYS A 374 7.04 6.06 -26.88
N ILE A 375 6.38 7.20 -26.82
CA ILE A 375 6.83 8.38 -27.53
C ILE A 375 8.23 8.72 -27.02
N PRO A 376 9.31 8.32 -27.71
CA PRO A 376 10.66 8.43 -27.18
C PRO A 376 11.04 9.87 -26.83
N ASP A 377 10.45 10.84 -27.56
CA ASP A 377 10.72 12.25 -27.37
C ASP A 377 10.10 12.84 -26.11
N VAL A 378 9.00 12.26 -25.62
CA VAL A 378 8.36 12.67 -24.36
C VAL A 378 9.15 12.15 -23.16
N LEU A 379 9.71 10.96 -23.29
CA LEU A 379 10.42 10.28 -22.20
C LEU A 379 11.91 10.60 -22.17
N ALA A 380 12.48 11.01 -23.31
CA ALA A 380 13.89 11.38 -23.41
C ALA A 380 14.17 12.85 -23.05
N ASN A 381 13.14 13.67 -22.92
CA ASN A 381 13.26 15.09 -22.63
C ASN A 381 12.43 15.44 -21.39
N ASP A 382 12.95 16.35 -20.57
CA ASP A 382 12.20 16.91 -19.45
C ASP A 382 10.92 17.57 -19.97
N VAL A 383 9.77 17.00 -19.67
CA VAL A 383 8.47 17.54 -20.02
C VAL A 383 7.85 18.11 -18.77
N PRO A 384 7.41 19.37 -18.75
CA PRO A 384 6.71 19.93 -17.60
C PRO A 384 5.48 19.08 -17.25
N VAL A 385 5.25 18.83 -15.98
CA VAL A 385 4.02 18.18 -15.51
C VAL A 385 2.84 19.02 -15.95
N ALA A 386 2.01 18.46 -16.82
CA ALA A 386 0.79 19.09 -17.21
C ALA A 386 -0.24 18.91 -16.09
N ASP A 387 -0.82 20.00 -15.60
CA ASP A 387 -1.82 19.97 -14.54
C ASP A 387 -3.05 19.17 -14.99
N VAL A 388 -3.58 18.33 -14.12
CA VAL A 388 -4.86 17.63 -14.28
C VAL A 388 -6.01 18.55 -13.87
N LEU A 389 -5.83 19.32 -12.80
CA LEU A 389 -6.83 20.21 -12.24
C LEU A 389 -6.56 21.67 -12.63
N ALA A 390 -7.59 22.37 -13.12
CA ALA A 390 -7.49 23.79 -13.42
C ALA A 390 -7.35 24.63 -12.14
N PHE A 391 -8.08 24.24 -11.10
CA PHE A 391 -8.13 24.92 -9.80
C PHE A 391 -8.04 23.87 -8.71
N PRO A 392 -6.84 23.36 -8.40
CA PRO A 392 -6.69 22.45 -7.27
C PRO A 392 -7.10 23.16 -5.98
N PRO A 393 -7.67 22.45 -5.01
CA PRO A 393 -8.01 23.03 -3.72
C PRO A 393 -6.80 23.72 -3.09
N GLN A 394 -7.04 24.85 -2.42
CA GLN A 394 -5.96 25.77 -2.09
C GLN A 394 -5.10 25.37 -0.88
N GLN A 395 -5.57 24.46 -0.05
CA GLN A 395 -4.83 24.15 1.17
C GLN A 395 -4.23 22.75 1.09
N ILE A 396 -2.93 22.74 0.95
CA ILE A 396 -2.12 21.56 1.17
C ILE A 396 -1.59 21.68 2.59
N THR A 397 -1.95 20.74 3.45
CA THR A 397 -1.25 20.52 4.69
C THR A 397 0.16 20.05 4.35
N ALA A 398 1.18 20.73 4.83
CA ALA A 398 2.55 20.27 4.60
C ALA A 398 2.76 18.91 5.25
N PRO A 399 3.47 17.98 4.59
CA PRO A 399 3.79 16.69 5.18
C PRO A 399 4.63 16.87 6.45
N LEU A 400 4.44 16.00 7.41
CA LEU A 400 5.28 15.96 8.63
C LEU A 400 6.70 15.51 8.33
N ALA A 401 6.83 14.59 7.37
CA ALA A 401 8.10 14.05 6.92
C ALA A 401 8.01 13.63 5.46
N ILE A 402 9.16 13.52 4.83
CA ILE A 402 9.34 12.96 3.50
C ILE A 402 10.41 11.89 3.55
N GLU A 403 10.22 10.85 2.75
CA GLU A 403 11.19 9.78 2.49
C GLU A 403 11.64 9.81 1.03
N GLY A 404 12.51 8.89 0.64
CA GLY A 404 12.89 8.75 -0.77
C GLY A 404 11.68 8.36 -1.64
N ALA A 405 11.72 8.73 -2.90
CA ALA A 405 10.78 8.17 -3.87
C ALA A 405 10.91 6.64 -3.88
N ASP A 406 9.79 5.94 -4.07
CA ASP A 406 9.73 4.48 -4.15
C ASP A 406 10.17 3.75 -2.85
N SER A 407 10.24 4.44 -1.71
CA SER A 407 10.54 3.78 -0.43
C SER A 407 9.38 2.96 0.13
N SER A 408 8.19 3.17 -0.38
CA SER A 408 6.92 2.47 -0.05
C SER A 408 6.57 2.54 1.43
N PHE A 409 5.89 3.62 1.81
CA PHE A 409 5.51 3.89 3.20
C PHE A 409 4.29 3.07 3.61
N THR A 410 4.46 1.96 4.35
CA THR A 410 3.43 0.92 4.46
C THR A 410 2.89 0.62 5.86
N GLY A 411 3.58 0.95 6.94
CA GLY A 411 3.12 0.64 8.29
C GLY A 411 3.41 1.75 9.29
N ILE A 412 2.50 1.98 10.24
CA ILE A 412 2.68 2.99 11.31
C ILE A 412 2.11 2.43 12.61
N ASP A 413 2.84 2.54 13.72
CA ASP A 413 2.26 2.38 15.05
C ASP A 413 2.94 3.26 16.11
N PHE A 414 2.17 3.66 17.12
CA PHE A 414 2.66 4.46 18.25
C PHE A 414 3.33 3.56 19.28
N VAL A 415 4.48 3.99 19.74
CA VAL A 415 5.29 3.27 20.73
C VAL A 415 4.60 3.28 22.09
N PRO A 416 4.32 2.10 22.70
CA PRO A 416 3.82 2.03 24.07
C PRO A 416 4.95 2.31 25.07
N ASP A 417 4.58 2.73 26.28
CA ASP A 417 5.54 3.03 27.34
C ASP A 417 6.52 1.89 27.64
N ALA A 418 6.06 0.66 27.54
CA ALA A 418 6.89 -0.54 27.76
C ALA A 418 8.04 -0.69 26.75
N PHE A 419 7.98 -0.02 25.60
CA PHE A 419 9.01 -0.06 24.55
C PHE A 419 9.98 1.12 24.65
N VAL A 420 9.71 2.10 25.51
CA VAL A 420 10.53 3.31 25.65
C VAL A 420 11.90 2.96 26.25
N THR A 421 12.90 2.91 25.37
CA THR A 421 14.32 2.69 25.69
C THR A 421 15.14 3.54 24.72
N ASP A 422 16.23 4.19 25.17
CA ASP A 422 17.04 5.05 24.31
C ASP A 422 17.42 4.31 23.00
N PRO A 423 17.20 4.91 21.82
CA PRO A 423 16.85 6.30 21.52
C PRO A 423 15.34 6.59 21.43
N VAL A 424 14.47 5.64 21.75
CA VAL A 424 13.01 5.78 21.65
C VAL A 424 12.48 6.61 22.80
N ARG A 425 11.65 7.62 22.49
CA ARG A 425 11.04 8.52 23.48
C ARG A 425 9.55 8.23 23.65
N PRO A 426 8.93 8.62 24.77
CA PRO A 426 7.47 8.56 24.93
C PRO A 426 6.75 9.27 23.78
N GLY A 427 5.68 8.65 23.27
CA GLY A 427 4.93 9.17 22.14
C GLY A 427 5.64 9.02 20.78
N ALA A 428 6.74 8.31 20.70
CA ALA A 428 7.40 8.04 19.42
C ALA A 428 6.53 7.16 18.51
N VAL A 429 6.88 7.14 17.24
CA VAL A 429 6.24 6.30 16.22
C VAL A 429 7.30 5.44 15.55
N LEU A 430 6.99 4.17 15.32
CA LEU A 430 7.67 3.34 14.34
C LEU A 430 6.86 3.32 13.04
N TYR A 431 7.55 3.37 11.91
CA TYR A 431 6.96 3.13 10.61
C TYR A 431 7.86 2.27 9.74
N THR A 432 7.24 1.57 8.78
CA THR A 432 7.94 0.69 7.85
C THR A 432 8.02 1.33 6.47
N LEU A 433 9.15 1.11 5.83
CA LEU A 433 9.39 1.35 4.43
C LEU A 433 9.60 -0.02 3.77
N GLU A 434 8.63 -0.45 2.96
CA GLU A 434 8.67 -1.77 2.31
C GLU A 434 9.86 -1.89 1.36
N GLY A 435 10.14 -0.81 0.67
CA GLY A 435 11.26 -0.69 -0.24
C GLY A 435 10.89 -0.81 -1.71
N ASP A 436 11.75 -0.26 -2.51
CA ASP A 436 11.74 -0.30 -3.97
C ASP A 436 11.58 -1.73 -4.48
N PHE A 437 10.77 -1.92 -5.53
CA PHE A 437 10.60 -3.22 -6.20
C PHE A 437 11.69 -3.52 -7.25
N GLY A 438 12.78 -2.75 -7.27
CA GLY A 438 13.88 -2.97 -8.20
C GLY A 438 13.63 -2.40 -9.59
N PHE A 439 12.71 -1.45 -9.72
CA PHE A 439 12.51 -0.70 -10.97
C PHE A 439 13.74 0.12 -11.38
N SER A 440 14.73 0.26 -10.52
CA SER A 440 16.05 0.75 -10.91
C SER A 440 16.67 -0.23 -11.89
N ALA A 441 17.01 0.26 -13.08
CA ALA A 441 17.48 -0.52 -14.22
C ALA A 441 18.38 -1.69 -13.79
N PRO A 442 17.99 -2.95 -14.01
CA PRO A 442 18.73 -4.13 -13.55
C PRO A 442 20.14 -4.22 -14.15
N ASN A 443 20.44 -3.36 -15.11
CA ASN A 443 21.73 -3.23 -15.77
C ASN A 443 22.49 -1.94 -15.42
N ALA A 444 22.01 -1.14 -14.48
CA ALA A 444 22.77 -0.01 -13.99
C ALA A 444 24.07 -0.52 -13.36
N THR A 445 25.19 0.03 -13.78
CA THR A 445 26.50 -0.34 -13.22
C THR A 445 27.15 0.91 -12.63
N PRO A 446 27.23 1.04 -11.32
CA PRO A 446 26.71 0.15 -10.29
C PRO A 446 25.17 0.20 -10.22
N PRO A 447 24.53 -0.86 -9.73
CA PRO A 447 23.10 -0.83 -9.47
C PRO A 447 22.79 0.35 -8.54
N ALA A 448 21.71 1.07 -8.82
CA ALA A 448 21.25 2.10 -7.89
C ALA A 448 21.05 1.46 -6.51
N PRO A 449 21.42 2.13 -5.42
CA PRO A 449 21.14 1.60 -4.09
C PRO A 449 19.64 1.48 -3.93
N GLU A 450 19.18 0.32 -3.48
CA GLU A 450 17.78 0.12 -3.09
C GLU A 450 17.41 1.09 -1.97
N ILE A 451 16.16 1.51 -1.97
CA ILE A 451 15.61 2.46 -1.01
C ILE A 451 14.58 1.71 -0.16
N GLY A 452 14.45 2.07 1.11
CA GLY A 452 13.52 1.44 2.02
C GLY A 452 14.08 0.18 2.68
N HIS A 453 13.30 -0.90 2.75
CA HIS A 453 13.62 -2.17 3.42
C HIS A 453 14.02 -2.00 4.89
N GLU A 454 13.36 -1.08 5.59
CA GLU A 454 13.74 -0.71 6.95
C GLU A 454 12.54 -0.25 7.81
N VAL A 455 12.79 -0.18 9.10
CA VAL A 455 11.89 0.44 10.08
C VAL A 455 12.52 1.74 10.57
N LYS A 456 11.77 2.81 10.50
CA LYS A 456 12.15 4.15 10.99
C LYS A 456 11.55 4.44 12.35
N LEU A 457 12.20 5.33 13.08
CA LEU A 457 11.75 5.89 14.36
C LEU A 457 11.54 7.39 14.21
N VAL A 458 10.37 7.87 14.58
CA VAL A 458 10.08 9.31 14.75
C VAL A 458 9.95 9.63 16.21
N ASN A 459 10.82 10.49 16.71
CA ASN A 459 10.66 11.11 18.02
C ASN A 459 10.08 12.51 17.85
N PHE A 460 9.07 12.83 18.64
CA PHE A 460 8.43 14.14 18.68
C PHE A 460 8.99 14.95 19.85
N ASN A 461 9.62 16.09 19.55
CA ASN A 461 10.17 16.97 20.54
C ASN A 461 9.30 18.23 20.62
N GLN A 462 8.50 18.33 21.66
CA GLN A 462 7.74 19.54 21.93
C GLN A 462 8.51 20.40 22.93
N VAL A 463 9.03 21.52 22.46
CA VAL A 463 9.56 22.58 23.31
C VAL A 463 8.46 23.60 23.50
N SER A 464 8.12 23.92 24.75
CA SER A 464 7.06 24.89 25.07
C SER A 464 7.26 26.19 24.29
N GLY A 465 6.23 26.60 23.54
CA GLY A 465 6.25 27.82 22.71
C GLY A 465 6.94 27.67 21.33
N SER A 466 7.39 26.47 20.97
CA SER A 466 8.00 26.20 19.66
C SER A 466 7.14 25.25 18.82
N PRO A 467 7.25 25.28 17.48
CA PRO A 467 6.67 24.26 16.64
C PRO A 467 7.12 22.86 17.05
N LEU A 468 6.26 21.87 16.83
CA LEU A 468 6.61 20.46 17.03
C LEU A 468 7.79 20.10 16.12
N ALA A 469 8.89 19.65 16.72
CA ALA A 469 10.06 19.18 15.98
C ALA A 469 10.06 17.65 15.90
N LEU A 470 10.29 17.12 14.70
CA LEU A 470 10.41 15.70 14.46
C LEU A 470 11.90 15.35 14.28
N ARG A 471 12.30 14.24 14.92
CA ARG A 471 13.60 13.61 14.65
C ARG A 471 13.36 12.23 14.09
N ILE A 472 13.69 12.02 12.84
CA ILE A 472 13.56 10.76 12.13
C ILE A 472 14.94 10.09 12.07
N GLN A 473 14.98 8.79 12.31
CA GLN A 473 16.20 8.00 12.23
C GLN A 473 15.90 6.54 11.92
N ASN A 474 16.85 5.81 11.39
CA ASN A 474 16.74 4.38 11.20
C ASN A 474 16.63 3.70 12.57
N PHE A 475 15.68 2.78 12.70
CA PHE A 475 15.49 1.97 13.89
C PHE A 475 15.92 0.52 13.69
N ALA A 476 15.45 -0.10 12.62
CA ALA A 476 15.83 -1.47 12.27
C ALA A 476 16.06 -1.58 10.76
N ARG A 477 17.17 -2.17 10.36
CA ARG A 477 17.52 -2.34 8.94
C ARG A 477 18.50 -3.49 8.74
N ASN A 478 18.64 -3.94 7.51
CA ASN A 478 19.75 -4.82 7.15
C ASN A 478 21.09 -4.06 7.16
N PRO A 479 22.21 -4.73 7.41
CA PRO A 479 23.54 -4.11 7.39
C PRO A 479 23.88 -3.46 6.04
N SER A 480 23.40 -4.05 4.95
CA SER A 480 23.58 -3.54 3.58
C SER A 480 22.66 -2.37 3.24
N GLY A 481 21.53 -2.22 3.94
CA GLY A 481 20.43 -1.31 3.54
C GLY A 481 19.63 -1.82 2.36
N MET A 482 19.79 -3.06 1.94
CA MET A 482 19.14 -3.67 0.79
C MET A 482 18.23 -4.82 1.22
N GLU A 483 17.28 -5.23 0.38
CA GLU A 483 16.49 -6.44 0.55
C GLU A 483 17.40 -7.66 0.73
N GLN A 484 17.17 -8.44 1.78
CA GLN A 484 18.04 -9.58 2.09
C GLN A 484 18.02 -10.65 0.99
N ALA A 485 16.90 -10.80 0.31
CA ALA A 485 16.75 -11.76 -0.76
C ALA A 485 17.64 -11.48 -2.00
N PHE A 486 18.03 -10.23 -2.21
CA PHE A 486 18.97 -9.86 -3.28
C PHE A 486 20.41 -10.25 -2.98
N ILE A 487 20.75 -10.32 -1.69
CA ILE A 487 22.14 -10.48 -1.26
C ILE A 487 22.47 -11.95 -1.06
N VAL A 488 21.57 -12.69 -0.44
CA VAL A 488 21.79 -14.09 -0.09
C VAL A 488 20.56 -14.95 -0.38
N PRO A 489 20.73 -16.16 -0.90
CA PRO A 489 19.61 -17.08 -1.13
C PRO A 489 18.95 -17.60 0.16
N ASN A 490 19.65 -17.51 1.29
CA ASN A 490 19.14 -17.88 2.60
C ASN A 490 18.87 -16.62 3.41
N LEU A 491 17.60 -16.34 3.69
CA LEU A 491 17.15 -15.13 4.33
C LEU A 491 17.33 -15.18 5.84
N ASN A 492 17.88 -14.13 6.44
CA ASN A 492 17.99 -13.95 7.89
C ASN A 492 17.81 -12.50 8.34
N GLY A 493 17.35 -11.64 7.44
CA GLY A 493 17.04 -10.23 7.65
C GLY A 493 15.76 -9.82 6.93
N PHE A 494 15.47 -8.54 6.91
CA PHE A 494 14.30 -8.01 6.23
C PHE A 494 14.36 -8.26 4.73
N ASN A 495 13.22 -8.66 4.17
CA ASN A 495 12.95 -8.52 2.75
C ASN A 495 12.15 -7.24 2.52
N ARG A 496 10.88 -7.26 2.93
CA ARG A 496 9.93 -6.17 2.73
C ARG A 496 9.14 -5.93 4.00
N PRO A 497 9.66 -5.12 4.94
CA PRO A 497 8.95 -4.80 6.17
C PRO A 497 7.74 -3.92 5.85
N LEU A 498 6.58 -4.56 5.70
CA LEU A 498 5.34 -3.94 5.22
C LEU A 498 4.51 -3.32 6.34
N ASN A 499 4.55 -3.86 7.54
CA ASN A 499 3.70 -3.36 8.62
C ASN A 499 4.41 -3.48 9.97
N VAL A 500 4.04 -2.64 10.91
CA VAL A 500 4.49 -2.71 12.29
C VAL A 500 3.32 -2.49 13.24
N ARG A 501 3.19 -3.34 14.25
CA ARG A 501 2.19 -3.20 15.31
C ARG A 501 2.80 -3.61 16.65
N PHE A 502 2.39 -2.93 17.72
CA PHE A 502 2.80 -3.31 19.08
C PHE A 502 1.86 -4.35 19.67
N GLY A 503 2.46 -5.45 20.16
CA GLY A 503 1.73 -6.50 20.85
C GLY A 503 1.41 -6.15 22.31
N PRO A 504 0.51 -6.93 22.95
CA PRO A 504 0.17 -6.75 24.38
C PRO A 504 1.37 -6.89 25.32
N ASP A 505 2.44 -7.52 24.89
CA ASP A 505 3.70 -7.69 25.63
C ASP A 505 4.65 -6.48 25.49
N GLY A 506 4.22 -5.43 24.79
CA GLY A 506 4.99 -4.21 24.59
C GLY A 506 6.10 -4.32 23.54
N CYS A 507 6.21 -5.44 22.81
CA CYS A 507 7.18 -5.61 21.74
C CYS A 507 6.58 -5.14 20.39
N ALA A 508 7.44 -4.68 19.50
CA ALA A 508 7.08 -4.40 18.12
C ALA A 508 7.09 -5.70 17.30
N TYR A 509 6.04 -5.92 16.54
CA TYR A 509 5.92 -6.99 15.56
C TYR A 509 5.96 -6.40 14.17
N VAL A 510 7.01 -6.72 13.42
CA VAL A 510 7.21 -6.26 12.06
C VAL A 510 6.77 -7.36 11.12
N VAL A 511 5.81 -7.05 10.27
CA VAL A 511 5.32 -7.95 9.22
C VAL A 511 6.22 -7.77 8.02
N ASP A 512 6.96 -8.79 7.68
CA ASP A 512 7.82 -8.85 6.51
C ASP A 512 7.11 -9.67 5.43
N TYR A 513 6.75 -9.00 4.34
CA TYR A 513 6.00 -9.57 3.23
C TYR A 513 6.69 -10.78 2.59
N GLY A 514 8.00 -10.82 2.66
CA GLY A 514 8.82 -11.84 2.06
C GLY A 514 9.51 -11.41 0.79
N ALA A 515 10.14 -12.35 0.12
CA ALA A 515 10.93 -12.07 -1.07
C ALA A 515 10.04 -11.86 -2.30
N VAL A 516 10.35 -10.80 -3.02
CA VAL A 516 9.85 -10.52 -4.36
C VAL A 516 11.04 -10.48 -5.29
N ARG A 517 10.92 -11.09 -6.46
CA ARG A 517 11.94 -11.04 -7.50
C ARG A 517 11.46 -10.17 -8.63
N ASP A 518 12.24 -9.17 -8.95
CA ASP A 518 12.11 -8.45 -10.20
C ASP A 518 12.89 -9.23 -11.28
N LEU A 519 12.17 -9.65 -12.30
CA LEU A 519 12.75 -10.34 -13.46
C LEU A 519 13.09 -9.37 -14.59
N GLY A 520 12.97 -8.08 -14.35
CA GLY A 520 13.23 -7.03 -15.31
C GLY A 520 12.11 -6.86 -16.35
N THR A 521 12.33 -5.90 -17.22
CA THR A 521 11.35 -5.38 -18.18
C THR A 521 10.94 -6.31 -19.30
N ASP A 522 11.54 -7.47 -19.40
CA ASP A 522 11.25 -8.44 -20.47
C ASP A 522 9.93 -9.20 -20.27
N SER A 523 9.32 -9.04 -19.12
CA SER A 523 8.09 -9.73 -18.76
C SER A 523 6.94 -8.75 -18.67
N HIS A 524 6.54 -8.25 -19.83
CA HIS A 524 5.51 -7.23 -19.91
C HIS A 524 4.19 -7.65 -19.29
N PHE A 525 3.55 -6.67 -18.63
CA PHE A 525 2.16 -6.72 -18.18
C PHE A 525 1.15 -6.97 -19.31
N VAL A 526 1.60 -7.31 -20.50
CA VAL A 526 0.77 -7.28 -21.67
C VAL A 526 0.56 -8.66 -22.25
N GLY A 527 -0.60 -9.19 -21.98
CA GLY A 527 -1.13 -10.41 -22.54
C GLY A 527 -1.00 -11.62 -21.62
N PRO A 528 -1.95 -12.53 -21.68
CA PRO A 528 -1.87 -13.80 -20.98
C PRO A 528 -0.84 -14.74 -21.63
N PRO A 529 -0.09 -15.50 -20.84
CA PRO A 529 0.01 -15.34 -19.40
C PRO A 529 0.95 -14.19 -19.07
N ALA A 530 0.44 -13.19 -18.39
CA ALA A 530 1.25 -12.10 -17.90
C ALA A 530 2.25 -12.65 -16.87
N ASN A 531 3.44 -12.96 -17.33
CA ASN A 531 4.57 -13.06 -16.46
C ASN A 531 4.92 -11.61 -16.08
N GLY A 532 4.34 -11.09 -15.02
CA GLY A 532 4.74 -9.79 -14.51
C GLY A 532 6.22 -9.76 -14.21
N PRO A 533 6.88 -8.60 -14.21
CA PRO A 533 8.29 -8.50 -13.84
C PRO A 533 8.51 -8.95 -12.40
N LEU A 534 7.50 -8.83 -11.56
CA LEU A 534 7.58 -9.14 -10.14
C LEU A 534 7.07 -10.56 -9.85
N VAL A 535 7.86 -11.34 -9.15
CA VAL A 535 7.50 -12.69 -8.73
C VAL A 535 7.59 -12.79 -7.22
N GLN A 536 6.45 -12.96 -6.58
CA GLN A 536 6.34 -13.24 -5.16
C GLN A 536 6.81 -14.68 -4.87
N ILE A 537 7.63 -14.87 -3.85
CA ILE A 537 8.13 -16.18 -3.45
C ILE A 537 7.39 -16.64 -2.20
N PRO A 538 6.51 -17.66 -2.31
CA PRO A 538 5.76 -18.17 -1.17
C PRO A 538 6.66 -18.73 -0.08
N GLY A 539 6.21 -18.67 1.17
CA GLY A 539 6.95 -19.24 2.31
C GLY A 539 8.15 -18.42 2.75
N THR A 540 8.36 -17.21 2.20
CA THR A 540 9.47 -16.35 2.61
C THR A 540 9.04 -15.21 3.55
N GLY A 541 7.75 -15.06 3.81
CA GLY A 541 7.23 -14.09 4.77
C GLY A 541 7.57 -14.44 6.20
N VAL A 542 7.84 -13.41 7.00
CA VAL A 542 8.28 -13.53 8.39
C VAL A 542 7.59 -12.49 9.27
N ILE A 543 7.22 -12.87 10.47
CA ILE A 543 6.91 -11.90 11.52
C ILE A 543 8.13 -11.78 12.42
N TRP A 544 8.77 -10.63 12.39
CA TRP A 544 9.86 -10.29 13.29
C TRP A 544 9.31 -9.72 14.59
N LYS A 545 9.91 -10.09 15.70
CA LYS A 545 9.59 -9.54 17.02
C LYS A 545 10.80 -8.79 17.56
N ILE A 546 10.62 -7.51 17.87
CA ILE A 546 11.64 -6.62 18.39
C ILE A 546 11.21 -6.16 19.79
N CYS A 547 12.06 -6.41 20.78
CA CYS A 547 11.79 -6.07 22.18
C CYS A 547 12.94 -5.28 22.80
N PRO A 548 12.66 -4.39 23.77
CA PRO A 548 13.68 -3.91 24.71
C PRO A 548 14.31 -5.07 25.47
N MET A 549 15.62 -4.95 25.81
CA MET A 549 16.35 -5.93 26.61
C MET A 549 16.14 -5.72 28.11
#